data_4ddf3d2a8e8733edbae845854ddbc420
#
_entry.id   4ddf3d2a8e8733edbae845854ddbc420
#
_cell.length_a   1.000
_cell.length_b   1.000
_cell.length_c   1.000
_cell.angle_alpha   90.00
_cell.angle_beta   90.00
_cell.angle_gamma   90.00
#
_symmetry.space_group_name_H-M   'P 1'
#
loop_
_entity.id
_entity.type
_entity.pdbx_description
1 polymer ?
#
loop_
_entity_poly.entity_id
_entity_poly.type
_entity_poly.pdbx_seq_one_letter_code
_entity_poly.pdbx_strand_id
1 'polypeptide(L)'
;MVLADNIYTDIENKKRFNKKLDLIVKGKSSIPFFVVTLPVSTYGILEIYEYNELRQNYYKELGREITVVGVSDSREGAKQLVADILEDHMDQEGVLVWP
;
A
#
# COMPACT_ATOMS: atom_id res chain seq x y z
N MET A 1 1.89 6.10 8.84
CA MET A 1 1.17 5.64 7.62
C MET A 1 -0.31 5.83 7.82
N VAL A 2 -1.00 6.26 6.79
CA VAL A 2 -2.46 6.37 6.78
C VAL A 2 -3.03 5.41 5.75
N LEU A 3 -4.27 4.96 5.98
CA LEU A 3 -4.99 4.10 5.07
C LEU A 3 -5.90 4.94 4.19
N ALA A 4 -5.95 4.65 2.89
CA ALA A 4 -6.96 5.22 2.02
C ALA A 4 -8.36 4.74 2.44
N ASP A 5 -9.40 5.42 2.02
CA ASP A 5 -10.77 5.05 2.37
C ASP A 5 -11.16 3.67 1.82
N ASN A 6 -10.69 3.34 0.63
CA ASN A 6 -10.90 2.03 0.02
C ASN A 6 -9.55 1.38 -0.22
N ILE A 7 -9.31 0.24 0.40
CA ILE A 7 -8.05 -0.49 0.30
C ILE A 7 -8.24 -1.69 -0.62
N TYR A 8 -7.40 -1.76 -1.66
CA TYR A 8 -7.33 -2.93 -2.53
C TYR A 8 -6.65 -4.08 -1.79
N THR A 9 -7.17 -5.29 -1.95
CA THR A 9 -6.53 -6.46 -1.36
C THR A 9 -6.91 -7.73 -2.12
N ASP A 10 -5.99 -8.70 -2.12
CA ASP A 10 -6.23 -10.06 -2.56
C ASP A 10 -6.42 -11.01 -1.38
N ILE A 11 -6.42 -10.49 -0.16
CA ILE A 11 -6.64 -11.29 1.05
C ILE A 11 -8.13 -11.52 1.23
N GLU A 12 -8.56 -12.78 1.08
CA GLU A 12 -9.98 -13.13 1.16
C GLU A 12 -10.51 -13.19 2.60
N ASN A 13 -9.66 -13.59 3.54
CA ASN A 13 -10.06 -13.71 4.94
C ASN A 13 -10.10 -12.31 5.57
N LYS A 14 -11.30 -11.87 5.95
CA LYS A 14 -11.51 -10.53 6.51
C LYS A 14 -10.79 -10.30 7.83
N LYS A 15 -10.67 -11.31 8.68
CA LYS A 15 -9.95 -11.17 9.95
C LYS A 15 -8.46 -10.91 9.71
N ARG A 16 -7.86 -11.65 8.77
CA ARG A 16 -6.45 -11.45 8.41
C ARG A 16 -6.24 -10.07 7.81
N PHE A 17 -7.11 -9.66 6.92
CA PHE A 17 -7.03 -8.35 6.29
C PHE A 17 -7.15 -7.24 7.34
N ASN A 18 -8.17 -7.29 8.17
CA ASN A 18 -8.39 -6.26 9.21
C ASN A 18 -7.25 -6.21 10.21
N LYS A 19 -6.66 -7.35 10.56
CA LYS A 19 -5.49 -7.39 11.44
C LYS A 19 -4.31 -6.65 10.84
N LYS A 20 -4.08 -6.79 9.53
CA LYS A 20 -2.99 -6.07 8.86
C LYS A 20 -3.25 -4.57 8.82
N LEU A 21 -4.49 -4.15 8.58
CA LEU A 21 -4.84 -2.74 8.64
C LEU A 21 -4.58 -2.16 10.04
N ASP A 22 -4.96 -2.91 11.07
CA ASP A 22 -4.73 -2.50 12.46
C ASP A 22 -3.25 -2.34 12.77
N LEU A 23 -2.41 -3.28 12.30
CA LEU A 23 -0.96 -3.20 12.48
C LEU A 23 -0.37 -1.95 11.80
N ILE A 24 -0.85 -1.63 10.61
CA ILE A 24 -0.41 -0.43 9.87
C ILE A 24 -0.76 0.83 10.66
N VAL A 25 -2.00 0.94 11.11
CA VAL A 25 -2.47 2.11 11.86
C VAL A 25 -1.69 2.29 13.16
N LYS A 26 -1.40 1.19 13.86
CA LYS A 26 -0.66 1.21 15.13
C LYS A 26 0.85 1.30 14.95
N GLY A 27 1.35 1.12 13.74
CA GLY A 27 2.79 1.13 13.46
C GLY A 27 3.55 -0.01 14.10
N LYS A 28 2.93 -1.18 14.24
CA LYS A 28 3.54 -2.35 14.89
C LYS A 28 4.12 -3.32 13.88
N SER A 29 5.20 -4.01 14.29
CA SER A 29 5.80 -5.08 13.51
C SER A 29 4.86 -6.27 13.36
N SER A 30 5.03 -7.02 12.27
CA SER A 30 4.19 -8.17 11.95
C SER A 30 5.01 -9.23 11.23
N ILE A 31 4.39 -10.38 10.94
CA ILE A 31 4.90 -11.28 9.91
C ILE A 31 4.91 -10.54 8.58
N PRO A 32 5.86 -10.86 7.67
CA PRO A 32 6.00 -10.10 6.44
C PRO A 32 4.73 -10.08 5.60
N PHE A 33 4.36 -8.88 5.14
CA PHE A 33 3.33 -8.69 4.14
C PHE A 33 3.68 -7.44 3.33
N PHE A 34 2.95 -7.19 2.26
CA PHE A 34 3.27 -6.14 1.31
C PHE A 34 2.18 -5.08 1.25
N VAL A 35 2.60 -3.84 1.07
CA VAL A 35 1.70 -2.71 0.90
C VAL A 35 1.96 -2.03 -0.43
N VAL A 36 0.89 -1.53 -1.04
CA VAL A 36 0.96 -0.63 -2.19
C VAL A 36 0.67 0.76 -1.68
N THR A 37 1.52 1.71 -2.04
CA THR A 37 1.40 3.09 -1.56
C THR A 37 1.28 4.07 -2.72
N LEU A 38 0.68 5.24 -2.43
CA LEU A 38 0.82 6.38 -3.33
C LEU A 38 2.29 6.78 -3.40
N PRO A 39 2.73 7.47 -4.47
CA PRO A 39 4.15 7.74 -4.66
C PRO A 39 4.78 8.44 -3.48
N VAL A 40 5.85 7.85 -2.97
CA VAL A 40 6.70 8.46 -1.96
C VAL A 40 7.79 9.27 -2.67
N SER A 41 8.26 8.77 -3.81
CA SER A 41 9.24 9.45 -4.66
C SER A 41 8.55 10.33 -5.70
N THR A 42 9.32 11.26 -6.28
CA THR A 42 8.81 12.18 -7.30
C THR A 42 8.46 11.48 -8.63
N TYR A 43 9.02 10.30 -8.85
CA TYR A 43 8.94 9.62 -10.15
C TYR A 43 8.02 8.40 -10.19
N GLY A 44 7.55 7.93 -9.04
CA GLY A 44 6.69 6.75 -8.99
C GLY A 44 5.22 7.07 -9.23
N ILE A 45 4.47 6.11 -9.76
CA ILE A 45 3.01 6.19 -9.84
C ILE A 45 2.41 5.49 -8.63
N LEU A 46 2.82 4.26 -8.38
CA LEU A 46 2.49 3.47 -7.19
C LEU A 46 3.74 2.71 -6.80
N GLU A 47 3.91 2.47 -5.51
CA GLU A 47 5.09 1.77 -5.02
C GLU A 47 4.70 0.59 -4.16
N ILE A 48 5.52 -0.47 -4.21
CA ILE A 48 5.31 -1.70 -3.44
C ILE A 48 6.43 -1.81 -2.42
N TYR A 49 6.06 -2.02 -1.16
CA TYR A 49 7.02 -2.22 -0.08
C TYR A 49 6.64 -3.41 0.78
N GLU A 50 7.66 -4.10 1.30
CA GLU A 50 7.44 -4.98 2.42
C GLU A 50 7.18 -4.10 3.64
N TYR A 51 6.10 -4.39 4.37
CA TYR A 51 5.60 -3.49 5.42
C TYR A 51 6.64 -3.18 6.50
N ASN A 52 7.33 -4.21 7.00
CA ASN A 52 8.29 -4.00 8.10
C ASN A 52 9.48 -3.15 7.66
N GLU A 53 9.96 -3.33 6.44
CA GLU A 53 11.04 -2.51 5.88
C GLU A 53 10.61 -1.06 5.72
N LEU A 54 9.42 -0.84 5.19
CA LEU A 54 8.90 0.51 5.02
C LEU A 54 8.76 1.20 6.37
N ARG A 55 8.21 0.50 7.35
CA ARG A 55 8.02 1.03 8.69
C ARG A 55 9.35 1.44 9.34
N GLN A 56 10.39 0.62 9.18
CA GLN A 56 11.68 0.87 9.82
C GLN A 56 12.52 1.91 9.10
N ASN A 57 12.56 1.85 7.77
CA ASN A 57 13.52 2.62 6.97
C ASN A 57 12.90 3.88 6.38
N TYR A 58 11.82 3.73 5.64
CA TYR A 58 11.23 4.84 4.87
C TYR A 58 10.41 5.79 5.72
N TYR A 59 9.55 5.25 6.54
CA TYR A 59 8.62 6.07 7.32
C TYR A 59 9.36 7.01 8.26
N LYS A 60 10.41 6.50 8.91
CA LYS A 60 11.19 7.30 9.84
C LYS A 60 12.07 8.34 9.16
N GLU A 61 12.67 7.99 8.03
CA GLU A 61 13.61 8.87 7.33
C GLU A 61 12.92 10.02 6.60
N LEU A 62 11.80 9.75 5.97
CA LEU A 62 11.10 10.74 5.16
C LEU A 62 10.34 11.77 5.98
N GLY A 63 9.97 11.45 7.22
CA GLY A 63 9.25 12.36 8.10
C GLY A 63 7.91 12.83 7.55
N ARG A 64 7.37 12.17 6.55
CA ARG A 64 6.09 12.53 5.93
C ARG A 64 5.15 11.34 5.89
N GLU A 65 3.87 11.63 5.76
CA GLU A 65 2.83 10.62 5.75
C GLU A 65 2.86 9.78 4.48
N ILE A 66 2.73 8.48 4.65
CA ILE A 66 2.66 7.52 3.54
C ILE A 66 1.24 6.99 3.49
N THR A 67 0.61 7.07 2.32
CA THR A 67 -0.77 6.59 2.12
C THR A 67 -0.76 5.19 1.53
N VAL A 68 -1.33 4.25 2.26
CA VAL A 68 -1.47 2.85 1.84
C VAL A 68 -2.78 2.69 1.09
N VAL A 69 -2.70 2.15 -0.12
CA VAL A 69 -3.87 1.94 -0.99
C VAL A 69 -4.12 0.46 -1.29
N GLY A 70 -3.18 -0.41 -0.95
CA GLY A 70 -3.34 -1.84 -1.15
C GLY A 70 -2.54 -2.66 -0.15
N VAL A 71 -3.01 -3.87 0.14
CA VAL A 71 -2.38 -4.81 1.07
C VAL A 71 -2.45 -6.22 0.49
N SER A 72 -1.32 -6.92 0.48
CA SER A 72 -1.22 -8.30 -0.01
C SER A 72 -0.28 -9.12 0.86
N ASP A 73 -0.50 -10.43 0.89
CA ASP A 73 0.41 -11.36 1.57
C ASP A 73 1.68 -11.64 0.77
N SER A 74 1.71 -11.32 -0.53
CA SER A 74 2.84 -11.61 -1.40
C SER A 74 3.18 -10.43 -2.29
N ARG A 75 4.44 -10.39 -2.75
CA ARG A 75 4.88 -9.38 -3.72
C ARG A 75 4.12 -9.52 -5.04
N GLU A 76 3.90 -10.75 -5.49
CA GLU A 76 3.15 -11.00 -6.73
C GLU A 76 1.71 -10.51 -6.62
N GLY A 77 1.07 -10.76 -5.47
CA GLY A 77 -0.27 -10.21 -5.22
C GLY A 77 -0.27 -8.69 -5.22
N ALA A 78 0.74 -8.07 -4.61
CA ALA A 78 0.86 -6.60 -4.62
C ALA A 78 1.02 -6.05 -6.04
N LYS A 79 1.79 -6.72 -6.90
CA LYS A 79 1.92 -6.32 -8.31
C LYS A 79 0.58 -6.37 -9.04
N GLN A 80 -0.23 -7.39 -8.77
CA GLN A 80 -1.56 -7.49 -9.36
C GLN A 80 -2.46 -6.35 -8.87
N LEU A 81 -2.36 -6.00 -7.58
CA LEU A 81 -3.12 -4.86 -7.04
C LEU A 81 -2.72 -3.55 -7.72
N VAL A 82 -1.44 -3.35 -8.01
CA VAL A 82 -0.98 -2.17 -8.78
C VAL A 82 -1.69 -2.11 -10.12
N ALA A 83 -1.72 -3.24 -10.85
CA ALA A 83 -2.41 -3.30 -12.14
C ALA A 83 -3.89 -2.95 -12.01
N ASP A 84 -4.56 -3.50 -10.99
CA ASP A 84 -5.98 -3.26 -10.75
C ASP A 84 -6.26 -1.79 -10.41
N ILE A 85 -5.41 -1.19 -9.57
CA ILE A 85 -5.54 0.22 -9.19
C ILE A 85 -5.34 1.13 -10.41
N LEU A 86 -4.33 0.85 -11.23
CA LEU A 86 -4.07 1.63 -12.43
C LEU A 86 -5.23 1.54 -13.42
N GLU A 87 -5.80 0.36 -13.57
CA GLU A 87 -6.97 0.18 -14.44
C GLU A 87 -8.17 1.01 -13.97
N ASP A 88 -8.39 1.07 -12.66
CA ASP A 88 -9.56 1.75 -12.09
C ASP A 88 -9.38 3.27 -11.98
N HIS A 89 -8.15 3.76 -11.82
CA HIS A 89 -7.89 5.15 -11.44
C HIS A 89 -7.02 5.94 -12.41
N MET A 90 -6.50 5.33 -13.47
CA MET A 90 -5.72 6.06 -14.46
C MET A 90 -6.65 6.70 -15.49
N ASP A 91 -6.43 7.99 -15.77
CA ASP A 91 -7.25 8.70 -16.76
C ASP A 91 -6.76 8.42 -18.19
N GLN A 92 -7.43 9.04 -19.17
CA GLN A 92 -7.12 8.84 -20.59
C GLN A 92 -5.73 9.36 -20.98
N GLU A 93 -5.15 10.25 -20.18
CA GLU A 93 -3.84 10.83 -20.43
C GLU A 93 -2.72 10.07 -19.71
N GLY A 94 -3.05 8.98 -19.03
CA GLY A 94 -2.09 8.16 -18.31
C GLY A 94 -1.70 8.73 -16.93
N VAL A 95 -2.54 9.59 -16.38
CA VAL A 95 -2.32 10.18 -15.06
C VAL A 95 -3.14 9.42 -14.02
N LEU A 96 -2.50 9.05 -12.91
CA LEU A 96 -3.19 8.43 -11.78
C LEU A 96 -4.03 9.48 -11.06
N VAL A 97 -5.35 9.25 -11.03
CA VAL A 97 -6.30 10.10 -10.31
C VAL A 97 -6.80 9.33 -9.11
N TRP A 98 -6.30 9.65 -7.92
CA TRP A 98 -6.69 9.00 -6.67
C TRP A 98 -7.64 9.94 -5.91
N PRO A 99 -8.82 9.43 -5.48
CA PRO A 99 -9.78 10.25 -4.75
C PRO A 99 -9.29 10.65 -3.36
#